data_b1095e60d45bdefd783288a7d1acad8f
#
_entry.id   b1095e60d45bdefd783288a7d1acad8f
#
_cell.length_a   1.000
_cell.length_b   1.000
_cell.length_c   1.000
_cell.angle_alpha   90.00
_cell.angle_beta   90.00
_cell.angle_gamma   90.00
#
_symmetry.space_group_name_H-M   'P 1'
#
loop_
_entity.id
_entity.type
_entity.pdbx_description
1 polymer ?
#
loop_
_entity_poly.entity_id
_entity_poly.type
_entity_poly.pdbx_seq_one_letter_code
_entity_poly.pdbx_strand_id
1 'polypeptide(L)'
;MKRELNRALYADPSAFADKEVTLGGWARSIRDSRAFGFIDLYDGSCFKTVQVVFEREKLANYDEIAKLNVGSAVVVRGVMVLTPGMKQPFEIKATAITVEGTSTPDYPLQKKRHTVEYLREQAYLRPRTNLFSAVFRVRSEVAYAIHSFFHERGFVYVHTPLITGSDCEGAGEMFRVTTLDPANAPKLPDGRVDWSQDFFGKSTNLTVSGQLEGETFAMAFGNIYTFGPTFRAENSNTARHAAEFWMIEPEIAFADLDDNMQLAWDMIKYIIHHVLKNCAQELEFFNKFVDQTLLERLNTLADSDYVKVTYTEAVDLLKKSGETFKYPVDWGCDLQTEHERYLTEHVFGKPVFVIDYPKEIKSFYMRLNDDGKTVAAMDLLVPGVGEIIGGSQREERLDILLERMKECHLREEDYWWYINLRKYGGTKHAGYGLGFERIIMYLTGVSNIRDVIPYPRTVGNAEY
;
A
#
# COMPACT_ATOMS: atom_id res chain seq x y z
N MET A 1 16.70 -11.22 -27.92
CA MET A 1 15.67 -12.01 -28.63
C MET A 1 14.34 -11.23 -28.53
N LYS A 2 13.67 -10.98 -29.66
CA LYS A 2 12.34 -10.37 -29.67
C LYS A 2 11.34 -11.45 -29.27
N ARG A 3 10.54 -11.22 -28.23
CA ARG A 3 9.50 -12.14 -27.74
C ARG A 3 8.20 -11.37 -27.55
N GLU A 4 7.09 -12.03 -27.79
CA GLU A 4 5.76 -11.56 -27.49
C GLU A 4 5.46 -11.77 -26.00
N LEU A 5 4.57 -10.93 -25.44
CA LEU A 5 4.11 -11.04 -24.06
C LEU A 5 2.74 -11.71 -24.02
N ASN A 6 2.48 -12.53 -23.02
CA ASN A 6 1.17 -13.15 -22.81
C ASN A 6 0.04 -12.10 -22.82
N ARG A 7 0.27 -10.92 -22.20
CA ARG A 7 -0.74 -9.83 -22.21
C ARG A 7 -1.10 -9.35 -23.62
N ALA A 8 -0.15 -9.34 -24.55
CA ALA A 8 -0.42 -8.90 -25.93
C ALA A 8 -1.29 -9.93 -26.67
N LEU A 9 -1.02 -11.24 -26.48
CA LEU A 9 -1.81 -12.30 -27.05
C LEU A 9 -3.27 -12.28 -26.51
N TYR A 10 -3.45 -11.98 -25.23
CA TYR A 10 -4.79 -11.85 -24.63
C TYR A 10 -5.52 -10.56 -25.01
N ALA A 11 -4.79 -9.47 -25.30
CA ALA A 11 -5.39 -8.21 -25.72
C ALA A 11 -6.00 -8.27 -27.13
N ASP A 12 -5.31 -8.94 -28.07
CA ASP A 12 -5.80 -9.13 -29.44
C ASP A 12 -5.39 -10.51 -29.96
N PRO A 13 -6.12 -11.57 -29.61
CA PRO A 13 -5.80 -12.92 -30.09
C PRO A 13 -5.82 -13.05 -31.61
N SER A 14 -6.69 -12.29 -32.29
CA SER A 14 -6.83 -12.36 -33.75
C SER A 14 -5.60 -11.85 -34.49
N ALA A 15 -4.90 -10.87 -33.93
CA ALA A 15 -3.67 -10.35 -34.52
C ALA A 15 -2.53 -11.39 -34.61
N PHE A 16 -2.59 -12.43 -33.78
CA PHE A 16 -1.55 -13.50 -33.69
C PHE A 16 -2.02 -14.85 -34.21
N ALA A 17 -3.29 -14.97 -34.63
CA ALA A 17 -3.85 -16.23 -35.14
C ALA A 17 -3.03 -16.74 -36.34
N ASP A 18 -2.69 -18.06 -36.31
CA ASP A 18 -1.90 -18.78 -37.30
C ASP A 18 -0.49 -18.19 -37.56
N LYS A 19 -0.01 -17.31 -36.67
CA LYS A 19 1.35 -16.76 -36.75
C LYS A 19 2.29 -17.45 -35.78
N GLU A 20 3.57 -17.52 -36.19
CA GLU A 20 4.64 -17.96 -35.30
C GLU A 20 4.92 -16.88 -34.25
N VAL A 21 4.95 -17.27 -32.97
CA VAL A 21 5.30 -16.43 -31.84
C VAL A 21 6.43 -17.04 -31.04
N THR A 22 7.19 -16.19 -30.35
CA THR A 22 8.21 -16.59 -29.40
C THR A 22 7.84 -16.08 -28.01
N LEU A 23 7.67 -16.99 -27.05
CA LEU A 23 7.32 -16.68 -25.66
C LEU A 23 8.44 -17.14 -24.74
N GLY A 24 8.67 -16.44 -23.66
CA GLY A 24 9.58 -16.87 -22.59
C GLY A 24 8.91 -16.75 -21.23
N GLY A 25 9.03 -17.77 -20.40
CA GLY A 25 8.39 -17.76 -19.09
C GLY A 25 8.70 -18.98 -18.25
N TRP A 26 7.94 -19.15 -17.18
CA TRP A 26 8.08 -20.23 -16.22
C TRP A 26 6.89 -21.18 -16.31
N ALA A 27 7.18 -22.49 -16.29
CA ALA A 27 6.17 -23.54 -16.27
C ALA A 27 5.45 -23.55 -14.90
N ARG A 28 4.16 -23.21 -14.88
CA ARG A 28 3.29 -23.36 -13.69
C ARG A 28 2.70 -24.76 -13.56
N SER A 29 2.53 -25.44 -14.67
CA SER A 29 2.23 -26.87 -14.69
C SER A 29 2.78 -27.50 -15.96
N ILE A 30 3.12 -28.78 -15.87
CA ILE A 30 3.51 -29.61 -17.00
C ILE A 30 2.70 -30.91 -16.91
N ARG A 31 2.13 -31.32 -18.03
CA ARG A 31 1.36 -32.55 -18.13
C ARG A 31 1.81 -33.35 -19.36
N ASP A 32 2.21 -34.59 -19.17
CA ASP A 32 2.59 -35.50 -20.22
C ASP A 32 1.43 -36.49 -20.50
N SER A 33 1.06 -36.66 -21.78
CA SER A 33 0.09 -37.65 -22.29
C SER A 33 0.74 -38.63 -23.24
N ARG A 34 2.06 -38.85 -23.15
CA ARG A 34 2.90 -39.75 -23.93
C ARG A 34 3.16 -39.32 -25.38
N ALA A 35 2.09 -39.06 -26.18
CA ALA A 35 2.22 -38.58 -27.55
C ALA A 35 2.36 -37.06 -27.63
N PHE A 36 1.77 -36.35 -26.69
CA PHE A 36 1.81 -34.89 -26.58
C PHE A 36 1.75 -34.47 -25.10
N GLY A 37 2.13 -33.25 -24.83
CA GLY A 37 2.05 -32.67 -23.47
C GLY A 37 1.63 -31.23 -23.50
N PHE A 38 1.42 -30.69 -22.29
CA PHE A 38 0.97 -29.29 -22.06
C PHE A 38 1.87 -28.61 -21.03
N ILE A 39 2.21 -27.36 -21.31
CA ILE A 39 2.81 -26.45 -20.34
C ILE A 39 1.86 -25.26 -20.12
N ASP A 40 1.52 -24.95 -18.88
CA ASP A 40 0.91 -23.66 -18.54
C ASP A 40 2.04 -22.65 -18.34
N LEU A 41 2.31 -21.82 -19.36
CA LEU A 41 3.42 -20.87 -19.39
C LEU A 41 3.01 -19.53 -18.81
N TYR A 42 3.75 -19.05 -17.81
CA TYR A 42 3.55 -17.76 -17.16
C TYR A 42 4.77 -16.86 -17.40
N ASP A 43 4.57 -15.71 -18.05
CA ASP A 43 5.63 -14.78 -18.39
C ASP A 43 5.70 -13.54 -17.47
N GLY A 44 4.76 -13.44 -16.53
CA GLY A 44 4.68 -12.29 -15.63
C GLY A 44 3.98 -11.05 -16.22
N SER A 45 3.66 -11.00 -17.51
CA SER A 45 3.08 -9.80 -18.15
C SER A 45 1.59 -9.57 -17.87
N CYS A 46 0.84 -10.64 -17.53
CA CYS A 46 -0.55 -10.60 -17.10
C CYS A 46 -0.85 -11.71 -16.09
N PHE A 47 -2.05 -11.72 -15.52
CA PHE A 47 -2.43 -12.70 -14.51
C PHE A 47 -2.63 -14.11 -15.11
N LYS A 48 -2.98 -14.21 -16.40
CA LYS A 48 -3.25 -15.47 -17.10
C LYS A 48 -1.98 -16.17 -17.56
N THR A 49 -2.01 -17.50 -17.61
CA THR A 49 -1.04 -18.34 -18.27
C THR A 49 -1.45 -18.60 -19.71
N VAL A 50 -0.49 -18.96 -20.56
CA VAL A 50 -0.72 -19.42 -21.93
C VAL A 50 -0.49 -20.94 -21.98
N GLN A 51 -1.45 -21.69 -22.55
CA GLN A 51 -1.28 -23.11 -22.78
C GLN A 51 -0.37 -23.34 -23.98
N VAL A 52 0.72 -24.05 -23.77
CA VAL A 52 1.64 -24.53 -24.80
C VAL A 52 1.39 -26.06 -25.00
N VAL A 53 1.12 -26.46 -26.23
CA VAL A 53 1.03 -27.88 -26.63
C VAL A 53 2.34 -28.27 -27.27
N PHE A 54 2.94 -29.38 -26.82
CA PHE A 54 4.17 -29.92 -27.39
C PHE A 54 3.97 -31.39 -27.74
N GLU A 55 4.44 -31.76 -28.92
CA GLU A 55 4.20 -33.08 -29.50
C GLU A 55 5.52 -33.86 -29.66
N ARG A 56 5.48 -35.16 -29.32
CA ARG A 56 6.67 -36.04 -29.34
C ARG A 56 7.29 -36.15 -30.75
N GLU A 57 6.46 -36.18 -31.76
CA GLU A 57 6.90 -36.31 -33.15
C GLU A 57 7.58 -35.04 -33.69
N LYS A 58 7.33 -33.90 -33.06
CA LYS A 58 7.85 -32.58 -33.50
C LYS A 58 9.07 -32.10 -32.74
N LEU A 59 9.25 -32.56 -31.49
CA LEU A 59 10.30 -32.08 -30.61
C LEU A 59 11.30 -33.17 -30.24
N ALA A 60 12.53 -33.05 -30.68
CA ALA A 60 13.60 -33.99 -30.37
C ALA A 60 13.90 -34.09 -28.85
N ASN A 61 13.67 -33.02 -28.10
CA ASN A 61 13.84 -32.97 -26.65
C ASN A 61 12.55 -33.17 -25.86
N TYR A 62 11.53 -33.82 -26.42
CA TYR A 62 10.25 -34.08 -25.77
C TYR A 62 10.40 -34.67 -24.36
N ASP A 63 11.24 -35.70 -24.21
CA ASP A 63 11.41 -36.43 -22.95
C ASP A 63 12.10 -35.56 -21.86
N GLU A 64 12.94 -34.60 -22.25
CA GLU A 64 13.49 -33.62 -21.37
C GLU A 64 12.41 -32.66 -20.85
N ILE A 65 11.59 -32.11 -21.77
CA ILE A 65 10.50 -31.18 -21.45
C ILE A 65 9.44 -31.85 -20.57
N ALA A 66 9.06 -33.08 -20.88
CA ALA A 66 8.05 -33.82 -20.12
C ALA A 66 8.46 -34.09 -18.66
N LYS A 67 9.77 -34.10 -18.37
CA LYS A 67 10.35 -34.34 -17.04
C LYS A 67 10.67 -33.06 -16.26
N LEU A 68 10.45 -31.86 -16.83
CA LEU A 68 10.70 -30.63 -16.15
C LEU A 68 9.82 -30.47 -14.92
N ASN A 69 10.39 -29.89 -13.85
CA ASN A 69 9.64 -29.53 -12.66
C ASN A 69 8.95 -28.16 -12.83
N VAL A 70 7.88 -27.95 -12.06
CA VAL A 70 7.22 -26.65 -11.92
C VAL A 70 8.27 -25.60 -11.50
N GLY A 71 8.16 -24.42 -12.10
CA GLY A 71 9.12 -23.33 -11.89
C GLY A 71 10.29 -23.32 -12.87
N SER A 72 10.47 -24.34 -13.72
CA SER A 72 11.47 -24.31 -14.79
C SER A 72 11.19 -23.21 -15.80
N ALA A 73 12.25 -22.55 -16.26
CA ALA A 73 12.21 -21.48 -17.24
C ALA A 73 12.41 -22.03 -18.66
N VAL A 74 11.54 -21.63 -19.58
CA VAL A 74 11.60 -22.09 -20.97
C VAL A 74 11.33 -20.95 -21.94
N VAL A 75 11.95 -21.05 -23.13
CA VAL A 75 11.59 -20.26 -24.32
C VAL A 75 10.88 -21.19 -25.32
N VAL A 76 9.70 -20.78 -25.72
CA VAL A 76 8.84 -21.52 -26.64
C VAL A 76 8.71 -20.76 -27.93
N ARG A 77 9.00 -21.41 -29.06
CA ARG A 77 8.61 -20.96 -30.40
C ARG A 77 7.48 -21.87 -30.89
N GLY A 78 6.45 -21.28 -31.46
CA GLY A 78 5.29 -22.08 -31.93
C GLY A 78 4.25 -21.21 -32.62
N VAL A 79 3.29 -21.89 -33.24
CA VAL A 79 2.15 -21.27 -33.93
C VAL A 79 1.01 -21.09 -32.95
N MET A 80 0.48 -19.88 -32.86
CA MET A 80 -0.71 -19.57 -32.06
C MET A 80 -1.97 -20.05 -32.83
N VAL A 81 -2.79 -20.87 -32.20
CA VAL A 81 -4.03 -21.40 -32.75
C VAL A 81 -5.21 -20.98 -31.90
N LEU A 82 -6.22 -20.37 -32.51
CA LEU A 82 -7.46 -20.02 -31.81
C LEU A 82 -8.24 -21.31 -31.45
N THR A 83 -8.82 -21.32 -30.26
CA THR A 83 -9.59 -22.44 -29.71
C THR A 83 -11.00 -21.96 -29.28
N PRO A 84 -11.87 -21.57 -30.23
CA PRO A 84 -13.19 -21.08 -29.92
C PRO A 84 -14.01 -22.14 -29.18
N GLY A 85 -14.71 -21.75 -28.13
CA GLY A 85 -15.53 -22.65 -27.31
C GLY A 85 -14.76 -23.46 -26.26
N MET A 86 -13.44 -23.39 -26.24
CA MET A 86 -12.62 -24.01 -25.20
C MET A 86 -12.43 -23.06 -23.99
N LYS A 87 -11.89 -23.59 -22.89
CA LYS A 87 -11.65 -22.82 -21.65
C LYS A 87 -10.71 -21.65 -21.86
N GLN A 88 -9.69 -21.81 -22.70
CA GLN A 88 -8.79 -20.75 -23.14
C GLN A 88 -9.11 -20.36 -24.60
N PRO A 89 -8.96 -19.08 -24.99
CA PRO A 89 -9.31 -18.59 -26.32
C PRO A 89 -8.32 -19.04 -27.41
N PHE A 90 -7.12 -19.47 -27.02
CA PHE A 90 -6.05 -19.92 -27.91
C PHE A 90 -5.05 -20.83 -27.19
N GLU A 91 -4.22 -21.54 -27.97
CA GLU A 91 -3.07 -22.31 -27.52
C GLU A 91 -1.86 -22.08 -28.45
N ILE A 92 -0.65 -22.36 -27.95
CA ILE A 92 0.57 -22.33 -28.76
C ILE A 92 0.96 -23.76 -29.10
N LYS A 93 0.96 -24.10 -30.39
CA LYS A 93 1.53 -25.36 -30.87
C LYS A 93 3.03 -25.19 -31.05
N ALA A 94 3.80 -25.76 -30.15
CA ALA A 94 5.24 -25.57 -30.09
C ALA A 94 5.93 -26.24 -31.30
N THR A 95 6.82 -25.50 -31.95
CA THR A 95 7.77 -25.97 -32.96
C THR A 95 9.16 -26.17 -32.40
N ALA A 96 9.50 -25.42 -31.33
CA ALA A 96 10.73 -25.60 -30.58
C ALA A 96 10.54 -25.14 -29.13
N ILE A 97 11.17 -25.82 -28.19
CA ILE A 97 11.23 -25.42 -26.79
C ILE A 97 12.70 -25.51 -26.31
N THR A 98 13.23 -24.38 -25.83
CA THR A 98 14.54 -24.33 -25.21
C THR A 98 14.38 -24.24 -23.71
N VAL A 99 15.08 -25.07 -22.95
CA VAL A 99 15.12 -25.02 -21.49
C VAL A 99 16.23 -24.03 -21.09
N GLU A 100 15.85 -22.92 -20.51
CA GLU A 100 16.79 -21.89 -20.03
C GLU A 100 17.26 -22.17 -18.60
N GLY A 101 16.42 -22.78 -17.77
CA GLY A 101 16.75 -23.13 -16.42
C GLY A 101 15.80 -24.18 -15.84
N THR A 102 16.38 -25.20 -15.24
CA THR A 102 15.61 -26.27 -14.60
C THR A 102 15.31 -25.93 -13.14
N SER A 103 14.13 -26.32 -12.67
CA SER A 103 13.78 -26.31 -11.25
C SER A 103 14.07 -27.67 -10.65
N THR A 104 14.63 -27.70 -9.46
CA THR A 104 14.97 -28.93 -8.73
C THR A 104 13.74 -29.55 -8.05
N PRO A 105 13.76 -30.87 -7.71
CA PRO A 105 12.60 -31.54 -7.09
C PRO A 105 12.21 -30.99 -5.72
N ASP A 106 13.13 -30.31 -5.02
CA ASP A 106 12.92 -29.69 -3.72
C ASP A 106 12.33 -28.26 -3.80
N TYR A 107 11.95 -27.82 -5.02
CA TYR A 107 11.29 -26.53 -5.21
C TYR A 107 10.12 -26.34 -4.23
N PRO A 108 10.13 -25.29 -3.39
CA PRO A 108 9.19 -25.17 -2.27
C PRO A 108 7.72 -25.03 -2.68
N LEU A 109 7.46 -24.39 -3.84
CA LEU A 109 6.10 -24.13 -4.33
C LEU A 109 5.59 -25.28 -5.21
N GLN A 110 5.43 -26.45 -4.60
CA GLN A 110 4.87 -27.61 -5.27
C GLN A 110 3.40 -27.41 -5.66
N LYS A 111 2.88 -28.27 -6.57
CA LYS A 111 1.48 -28.23 -7.05
C LYS A 111 0.49 -28.66 -5.96
N LYS A 112 0.38 -27.86 -4.90
CA LYS A 112 -0.56 -28.03 -3.79
C LYS A 112 -0.93 -26.64 -3.24
N ARG A 113 -1.99 -26.58 -2.45
CA ARG A 113 -2.33 -25.34 -1.72
C ARG A 113 -1.31 -25.10 -0.61
N HIS A 114 -0.75 -23.91 -0.58
CA HIS A 114 0.14 -23.45 0.50
C HIS A 114 -0.61 -22.47 1.38
N THR A 115 -0.32 -22.46 2.70
CA THR A 115 -0.84 -21.43 3.61
C THR A 115 -0.09 -20.12 3.43
N VAL A 116 -0.71 -19.01 3.82
CA VAL A 116 -0.06 -17.69 3.75
C VAL A 116 1.14 -17.60 4.68
N GLU A 117 1.08 -18.26 5.85
CA GLU A 117 2.17 -18.35 6.81
C GLU A 117 3.40 -18.98 6.19
N TYR A 118 3.25 -20.15 5.56
CA TYR A 118 4.35 -20.80 4.84
C TYR A 118 4.90 -19.91 3.71
N LEU A 119 4.03 -19.20 2.99
CA LEU A 119 4.45 -18.32 1.90
C LEU A 119 5.19 -17.07 2.40
N ARG A 120 4.96 -16.63 3.66
CA ARG A 120 5.77 -15.58 4.28
C ARG A 120 7.21 -16.03 4.53
N GLU A 121 7.42 -17.30 4.93
CA GLU A 121 8.76 -17.89 5.05
C GLU A 121 9.46 -18.04 3.69
N GLN A 122 8.69 -18.12 2.60
CA GLN A 122 9.15 -18.20 1.22
C GLN A 122 8.96 -16.88 0.47
N ALA A 123 9.22 -15.74 1.12
CA ALA A 123 8.91 -14.41 0.58
C ALA A 123 9.50 -14.17 -0.83
N TYR A 124 10.73 -14.66 -1.09
CA TYR A 124 11.42 -14.54 -2.37
C TYR A 124 10.79 -15.36 -3.52
N LEU A 125 9.96 -16.38 -3.20
CA LEU A 125 9.24 -17.20 -4.20
C LEU A 125 7.73 -16.91 -4.24
N ARG A 126 7.14 -16.37 -3.17
CA ARG A 126 5.69 -16.19 -3.10
C ARG A 126 5.08 -15.36 -4.25
N PRO A 127 5.78 -14.42 -4.93
CA PRO A 127 5.25 -13.76 -6.11
C PRO A 127 4.90 -14.70 -7.27
N ARG A 128 5.44 -15.92 -7.27
CA ARG A 128 5.12 -16.97 -8.24
C ARG A 128 3.78 -17.66 -7.99
N THR A 129 3.11 -17.41 -6.85
CA THR A 129 1.76 -17.91 -6.56
C THR A 129 0.69 -17.00 -7.15
N ASN A 130 -0.53 -17.54 -7.35
CA ASN A 130 -1.63 -16.73 -7.87
C ASN A 130 -2.01 -15.59 -6.93
N LEU A 131 -2.09 -15.87 -5.62
CA LEU A 131 -2.45 -14.87 -4.62
C LEU A 131 -1.49 -13.67 -4.66
N PHE A 132 -0.20 -13.92 -4.51
CA PHE A 132 0.79 -12.84 -4.42
C PHE A 132 1.09 -12.19 -5.78
N SER A 133 0.97 -12.95 -6.89
CA SER A 133 0.99 -12.36 -8.22
C SER A 133 -0.14 -11.34 -8.39
N ALA A 134 -1.37 -11.66 -7.96
CA ALA A 134 -2.49 -10.74 -8.01
C ALA A 134 -2.29 -9.52 -7.09
N VAL A 135 -1.88 -9.75 -5.84
CA VAL A 135 -1.63 -8.67 -4.87
C VAL A 135 -0.61 -7.65 -5.39
N PHE A 136 0.55 -8.13 -5.86
CA PHE A 136 1.62 -7.21 -6.30
C PHE A 136 1.33 -6.54 -7.64
N ARG A 137 0.45 -7.12 -8.49
CA ARG A 137 -0.07 -6.44 -9.67
C ARG A 137 -1.01 -5.30 -9.30
N VAL A 138 -1.97 -5.55 -8.42
CA VAL A 138 -2.86 -4.50 -7.91
C VAL A 138 -2.04 -3.42 -7.20
N ARG A 139 -1.06 -3.79 -6.37
CA ARG A 139 -0.16 -2.82 -5.72
C ARG A 139 0.55 -1.91 -6.74
N SER A 140 1.06 -2.47 -7.85
CA SER A 140 1.71 -1.71 -8.92
C SER A 140 0.74 -0.75 -9.62
N GLU A 141 -0.46 -1.22 -9.97
CA GLU A 141 -1.48 -0.40 -10.64
C GLU A 141 -1.99 0.72 -9.73
N VAL A 142 -2.17 0.45 -8.42
CA VAL A 142 -2.57 1.48 -7.45
C VAL A 142 -1.51 2.55 -7.30
N ALA A 143 -0.22 2.18 -7.24
CA ALA A 143 0.85 3.17 -7.20
C ALA A 143 0.85 4.09 -8.43
N TYR A 144 0.66 3.51 -9.61
CA TYR A 144 0.52 4.28 -10.85
C TYR A 144 -0.73 5.20 -10.83
N ALA A 145 -1.87 4.68 -10.37
CA ALA A 145 -3.10 5.45 -10.25
C ALA A 145 -2.93 6.68 -9.33
N ILE A 146 -2.25 6.51 -8.19
CA ILE A 146 -1.98 7.61 -7.25
C ILE A 146 -1.13 8.69 -7.91
N HIS A 147 -0.03 8.31 -8.58
CA HIS A 147 0.79 9.28 -9.31
C HIS A 147 0.01 9.99 -10.42
N SER A 148 -0.82 9.27 -11.17
CA SER A 148 -1.67 9.85 -12.23
C SER A 148 -2.68 10.83 -11.65
N PHE A 149 -3.36 10.46 -10.56
CA PHE A 149 -4.35 11.31 -9.89
C PHE A 149 -3.77 12.69 -9.52
N PHE A 150 -2.61 12.70 -8.89
CA PHE A 150 -1.97 13.95 -8.47
C PHE A 150 -1.36 14.71 -9.64
N HIS A 151 -0.72 14.01 -10.58
CA HIS A 151 -0.12 14.63 -11.76
C HIS A 151 -1.16 15.35 -12.63
N GLU A 152 -2.31 14.72 -12.91
CA GLU A 152 -3.42 15.29 -13.69
C GLU A 152 -4.02 16.55 -13.04
N ARG A 153 -3.83 16.71 -11.71
CA ARG A 153 -4.30 17.87 -10.93
C ARG A 153 -3.21 18.91 -10.67
N GLY A 154 -2.03 18.74 -11.30
CA GLY A 154 -0.94 19.72 -11.22
C GLY A 154 -0.15 19.69 -9.90
N PHE A 155 -0.26 18.62 -9.12
CA PHE A 155 0.54 18.45 -7.91
C PHE A 155 2.00 18.14 -8.24
N VAL A 156 2.92 18.67 -7.43
CA VAL A 156 4.34 18.38 -7.52
C VAL A 156 4.69 17.22 -6.58
N TYR A 157 5.32 16.18 -7.14
CA TYR A 157 5.84 15.05 -6.33
C TYR A 157 7.15 15.45 -5.66
N VAL A 158 7.22 15.33 -4.34
CA VAL A 158 8.36 15.75 -3.52
C VAL A 158 8.95 14.56 -2.76
N HIS A 159 10.28 14.44 -2.77
CA HIS A 159 11.01 13.51 -1.92
C HIS A 159 11.44 14.23 -0.64
N THR A 160 10.88 13.84 0.48
CA THR A 160 11.31 14.30 1.80
C THR A 160 12.37 13.38 2.38
N PRO A 161 13.23 13.85 3.30
CA PRO A 161 14.28 13.04 3.89
C PRO A 161 13.74 11.84 4.65
N LEU A 162 14.36 10.66 4.43
CA LEU A 162 14.08 9.47 5.23
C LEU A 162 14.83 9.47 6.57
N ILE A 163 15.97 10.18 6.64
CA ILE A 163 16.74 10.38 7.86
C ILE A 163 16.47 11.79 8.34
N THR A 164 15.89 11.92 9.52
CA THR A 164 15.47 13.21 10.08
C THR A 164 16.00 13.41 11.50
N GLY A 165 16.16 14.67 11.89
CA GLY A 165 16.44 15.09 13.26
C GLY A 165 15.20 15.54 14.03
N SER A 166 14.01 15.54 13.41
CA SER A 166 12.73 15.95 14.01
C SER A 166 11.73 14.80 14.05
N ASP A 167 10.83 14.81 15.02
CA ASP A 167 9.72 13.88 15.16
C ASP A 167 8.42 14.56 14.69
N CYS A 168 7.86 14.15 13.57
CA CYS A 168 6.64 14.73 13.01
C CYS A 168 5.43 14.55 13.94
N GLU A 169 5.31 13.41 14.58
CA GLU A 169 4.16 13.10 15.44
C GLU A 169 4.36 13.50 16.90
N GLY A 170 5.62 13.82 17.30
CA GLY A 170 5.95 14.29 18.64
C GLY A 170 5.92 13.22 19.74
N ALA A 171 5.62 11.97 19.40
CA ALA A 171 5.54 10.83 20.32
C ALA A 171 5.91 9.50 19.66
N GLY A 172 6.48 9.55 18.45
CA GLY A 172 6.75 8.36 17.66
C GLY A 172 7.90 7.53 18.21
N GLU A 173 7.71 6.22 18.32
CA GLU A 173 8.83 5.29 18.50
C GLU A 173 9.61 5.21 17.19
N MET A 174 10.75 5.92 17.11
CA MET A 174 11.56 6.05 15.91
C MET A 174 12.76 5.11 15.93
N PHE A 175 13.06 4.49 14.80
CA PHE A 175 14.33 3.79 14.61
C PHE A 175 15.49 4.78 14.56
N ARG A 176 16.50 4.57 15.39
CA ARG A 176 17.71 5.38 15.41
C ARG A 176 18.62 5.05 14.24
N VAL A 177 19.12 6.11 13.57
CA VAL A 177 20.16 6.00 12.55
C VAL A 177 21.46 6.51 13.13
N THR A 178 22.49 5.64 13.21
CA THR A 178 23.79 5.97 13.77
C THR A 178 24.89 5.15 13.12
N THR A 179 26.09 5.72 13.02
CA THR A 179 27.32 5.02 12.65
C THR A 179 28.21 4.70 13.86
N LEU A 180 27.80 5.13 15.06
CA LEU A 180 28.51 4.79 16.28
C LEU A 180 28.31 3.33 16.64
N ASP A 181 29.35 2.69 17.17
CA ASP A 181 29.23 1.36 17.76
C ASP A 181 28.42 1.44 19.07
N PRO A 182 27.25 0.77 19.16
CA PRO A 182 26.43 0.81 20.38
C PRO A 182 27.16 0.36 21.65
N ALA A 183 28.14 -0.53 21.51
CA ALA A 183 28.92 -1.04 22.65
C ALA A 183 29.95 -0.03 23.14
N ASN A 184 30.46 0.84 22.29
CA ASN A 184 31.58 1.77 22.55
C ASN A 184 31.24 3.20 22.15
N ALA A 185 29.96 3.59 22.16
CA ALA A 185 29.54 4.93 21.82
C ALA A 185 30.19 5.98 22.75
N PRO A 186 30.78 7.07 22.20
CA PRO A 186 31.35 8.16 23.02
C PRO A 186 30.27 8.76 23.91
N LYS A 187 30.67 9.19 25.11
CA LYS A 187 29.76 9.70 26.13
C LYS A 187 30.12 11.08 26.60
N LEU A 188 29.11 11.88 26.87
CA LEU A 188 29.21 13.14 27.58
C LEU A 188 29.55 12.89 29.08
N PRO A 189 30.00 13.91 29.83
CA PRO A 189 30.30 13.78 31.25
C PRO A 189 29.12 13.29 32.12
N ASP A 190 27.88 13.51 31.66
CA ASP A 190 26.65 13.05 32.33
C ASP A 190 26.25 11.59 31.96
N GLY A 191 27.06 10.91 31.17
CA GLY A 191 26.86 9.51 30.76
C GLY A 191 25.97 9.29 29.53
N ARG A 192 25.33 10.34 28.99
CA ARG A 192 24.57 10.29 27.73
C ARG A 192 25.51 10.12 26.54
N VAL A 193 25.01 9.54 25.44
CA VAL A 193 25.76 9.41 24.18
C VAL A 193 26.08 10.81 23.64
N ASP A 194 27.34 11.02 23.25
CA ASP A 194 27.79 12.24 22.58
C ASP A 194 27.52 12.16 21.07
N TRP A 195 26.31 12.53 20.66
CA TRP A 195 25.88 12.52 19.26
C TRP A 195 26.64 13.51 18.37
N SER A 196 27.40 14.45 18.93
CA SER A 196 28.23 15.35 18.12
C SER A 196 29.36 14.62 17.38
N GLN A 197 29.70 13.44 17.80
CA GLN A 197 30.70 12.55 17.18
C GLN A 197 30.07 11.55 16.18
N ASP A 198 28.75 11.54 16.01
CA ASP A 198 28.09 10.72 15.00
C ASP A 198 28.17 11.36 13.61
N PHE A 199 27.82 10.61 12.56
CA PHE A 199 27.94 11.01 11.16
C PHE A 199 27.32 12.39 10.85
N PHE A 200 26.12 12.65 11.37
CA PHE A 200 25.40 13.91 11.17
C PHE A 200 25.69 14.97 12.24
N GLY A 201 26.57 14.72 13.21
CA GLY A 201 26.87 15.63 14.31
C GLY A 201 25.70 15.87 15.27
N LYS A 202 24.66 15.05 15.19
CA LYS A 202 23.47 15.06 16.05
C LYS A 202 22.74 13.73 15.99
N SER A 203 21.83 13.51 16.95
CA SER A 203 20.94 12.34 16.93
C SER A 203 19.99 12.40 15.73
N THR A 204 19.92 11.31 14.95
CA THR A 204 19.02 11.18 13.80
C THR A 204 18.24 9.87 13.85
N ASN A 205 17.10 9.84 13.18
CA ASN A 205 16.19 8.71 13.14
C ASN A 205 15.64 8.50 11.73
N LEU A 206 15.04 7.32 11.47
CA LEU A 206 14.19 7.13 10.31
C LEU A 206 12.86 7.86 10.51
N THR A 207 12.36 8.51 9.48
CA THR A 207 11.14 9.33 9.53
C THR A 207 9.89 8.50 9.77
N VAL A 208 8.93 9.08 10.48
CA VAL A 208 7.56 8.54 10.65
C VAL A 208 6.57 9.15 9.66
N SER A 209 6.93 10.27 9.00
CA SER A 209 6.11 11.01 8.02
C SER A 209 6.96 12.02 7.26
N GLY A 210 6.63 12.28 6.01
CA GLY A 210 7.21 13.36 5.20
C GLY A 210 6.45 14.69 5.30
N GLN A 211 5.44 14.79 6.17
CA GLN A 211 4.51 15.91 6.21
C GLN A 211 5.18 17.25 6.48
N LEU A 212 5.97 17.37 7.56
CA LEU A 212 6.51 18.67 7.98
C LEU A 212 7.41 19.29 6.91
N GLU A 213 8.28 18.49 6.29
CA GLU A 213 9.11 18.90 5.16
C GLU A 213 8.26 19.15 3.91
N GLY A 214 7.19 18.36 3.69
CA GLY A 214 6.22 18.55 2.63
C GLY A 214 5.51 19.91 2.70
N GLU A 215 5.12 20.35 3.89
CA GLU A 215 4.50 21.67 4.10
C GLU A 215 5.41 22.81 3.62
N THR A 216 6.75 22.65 3.72
CA THR A 216 7.68 23.68 3.22
C THR A 216 7.58 23.86 1.71
N PHE A 217 7.39 22.75 0.99
CA PHE A 217 7.21 22.76 -0.46
C PHE A 217 5.80 23.23 -0.86
N ALA A 218 4.77 22.90 -0.08
CA ALA A 218 3.43 23.42 -0.30
C ALA A 218 3.37 24.95 -0.21
N MET A 219 4.15 25.55 0.70
CA MET A 219 4.28 27.02 0.80
C MET A 219 5.00 27.67 -0.40
N ALA A 220 5.57 26.88 -1.31
CA ALA A 220 6.25 27.38 -2.51
C ALA A 220 5.54 26.96 -3.81
N PHE A 221 5.01 25.74 -3.88
CA PHE A 221 4.40 25.16 -5.08
C PHE A 221 2.87 25.10 -5.02
N GLY A 222 2.25 25.40 -3.89
CA GLY A 222 0.81 25.34 -3.66
C GLY A 222 0.33 23.92 -3.37
N ASN A 223 0.42 23.01 -4.33
CA ASN A 223 -0.05 21.64 -4.20
C ASN A 223 1.10 20.66 -4.40
N ILE A 224 1.39 19.85 -3.38
CA ILE A 224 2.43 18.82 -3.43
C ILE A 224 1.91 17.50 -2.88
N TYR A 225 2.64 16.44 -3.13
CA TYR A 225 2.47 15.18 -2.40
C TYR A 225 3.80 14.46 -2.21
N THR A 226 3.91 13.71 -1.13
CA THR A 226 4.93 12.70 -0.93
C THR A 226 4.33 11.33 -1.22
N PHE A 227 5.15 10.40 -1.67
CA PHE A 227 4.82 8.98 -1.75
C PHE A 227 6.11 8.21 -1.47
N GLY A 228 6.31 7.82 -0.24
CA GLY A 228 7.58 7.26 0.21
C GLY A 228 7.46 6.38 1.44
N PRO A 229 8.55 5.66 1.77
CA PRO A 229 8.61 4.83 2.95
C PRO A 229 8.60 5.64 4.23
N THR A 230 7.91 5.13 5.24
CA THR A 230 7.88 5.61 6.61
C THR A 230 8.15 4.45 7.57
N PHE A 231 8.61 4.78 8.79
CA PHE A 231 9.13 3.78 9.72
C PHE A 231 8.59 4.05 11.12
N ARG A 232 8.08 2.99 11.77
CA ARG A 232 7.63 3.06 13.17
C ARG A 232 8.19 1.88 13.96
N ALA A 233 8.86 2.16 15.08
CA ALA A 233 9.50 1.15 15.94
C ALA A 233 8.53 0.59 16.99
N GLU A 234 7.24 0.78 16.83
CA GLU A 234 6.21 0.28 17.74
C GLU A 234 6.29 -1.23 17.92
N ASN A 235 6.35 -1.68 19.17
CA ASN A 235 6.32 -3.10 19.50
C ASN A 235 4.89 -3.67 19.41
N SER A 236 4.32 -3.61 18.21
CA SER A 236 2.97 -4.08 17.90
C SER A 236 2.99 -5.24 16.91
N ASN A 237 2.42 -6.37 17.32
CA ASN A 237 2.36 -7.59 16.49
C ASN A 237 0.94 -7.90 16.01
N THR A 238 0.27 -6.92 15.41
CA THR A 238 -1.07 -7.09 14.83
C THR A 238 -1.03 -7.33 13.33
N ALA A 239 -2.18 -7.66 12.75
CA ALA A 239 -2.33 -7.82 11.30
C ALA A 239 -2.26 -6.49 10.51
N ARG A 240 -2.21 -5.34 11.18
CA ARG A 240 -2.27 -4.00 10.60
C ARG A 240 -1.00 -3.17 10.80
N HIS A 241 0.00 -3.68 11.55
CA HIS A 241 1.23 -2.98 11.86
C HIS A 241 2.43 -3.62 11.15
N ALA A 242 3.23 -2.78 10.55
CA ALA A 242 4.55 -3.10 10.00
C ALA A 242 5.51 -1.98 10.42
N ALA A 243 6.78 -2.33 10.60
CA ALA A 243 7.80 -1.36 10.99
C ALA A 243 8.25 -0.46 9.82
N GLU A 244 8.05 -0.92 8.59
CA GLU A 244 8.29 -0.19 7.35
C GLU A 244 7.05 -0.30 6.46
N PHE A 245 6.51 0.82 6.01
CA PHE A 245 5.36 0.91 5.13
C PHE A 245 5.43 2.20 4.31
N TRP A 246 4.53 2.39 3.34
CA TRP A 246 4.55 3.56 2.48
C TRP A 246 3.36 4.48 2.80
N MET A 247 3.63 5.79 2.80
CA MET A 247 2.60 6.81 2.98
C MET A 247 2.45 7.66 1.72
N ILE A 248 1.22 8.04 1.43
CA ILE A 248 0.85 9.08 0.47
C ILE A 248 0.38 10.29 1.28
N GLU A 249 1.09 11.41 1.17
CA GLU A 249 0.85 12.57 2.03
C GLU A 249 0.82 13.84 1.16
N PRO A 250 -0.36 14.23 0.61
CA PRO A 250 -0.53 15.51 -0.05
C PRO A 250 -0.61 16.65 0.96
N GLU A 251 -0.09 17.82 0.57
CA GLU A 251 -0.25 19.09 1.27
C GLU A 251 -0.71 20.15 0.27
N ILE A 252 -1.80 20.84 0.60
CA ILE A 252 -2.46 21.82 -0.27
C ILE A 252 -2.53 23.18 0.42
N ALA A 253 -1.91 24.19 -0.19
CA ALA A 253 -1.97 25.56 0.29
C ALA A 253 -3.29 26.23 -0.09
N PHE A 254 -3.70 27.25 0.68
CA PHE A 254 -4.96 27.98 0.53
C PHE A 254 -6.22 27.12 0.69
N ALA A 255 -6.10 25.94 1.27
CA ALA A 255 -7.17 24.96 1.46
C ALA A 255 -7.56 24.83 2.95
N ASP A 256 -8.83 24.54 3.19
CA ASP A 256 -9.34 24.22 4.52
C ASP A 256 -9.65 22.71 4.67
N LEU A 257 -10.32 22.35 5.77
CA LEU A 257 -10.66 20.98 6.08
C LEU A 257 -11.63 20.37 5.05
N ASP A 258 -12.60 21.15 4.55
CA ASP A 258 -13.57 20.68 3.55
C ASP A 258 -12.89 20.40 2.20
N ASP A 259 -11.97 21.27 1.76
CA ASP A 259 -11.15 21.05 0.56
C ASP A 259 -10.32 19.77 0.69
N ASN A 260 -9.76 19.54 1.89
CA ASN A 260 -8.94 18.35 2.19
C ASN A 260 -9.77 17.06 2.14
N MET A 261 -10.96 17.06 2.73
CA MET A 261 -11.89 15.93 2.66
C MET A 261 -12.29 15.60 1.21
N GLN A 262 -12.59 16.62 0.42
CA GLN A 262 -12.97 16.44 -0.98
C GLN A 262 -11.82 15.81 -1.80
N LEU A 263 -10.58 16.32 -1.63
CA LEU A 263 -9.40 15.76 -2.30
C LEU A 263 -9.17 14.29 -1.90
N ALA A 264 -9.28 13.97 -0.61
CA ALA A 264 -9.12 12.61 -0.11
C ALA A 264 -10.17 11.66 -0.70
N TRP A 265 -11.43 12.09 -0.76
CA TRP A 265 -12.53 11.30 -1.32
C TRP A 265 -12.38 11.07 -2.83
N ASP A 266 -12.03 12.12 -3.57
CA ASP A 266 -11.79 12.04 -5.01
C ASP A 266 -10.65 11.08 -5.34
N MET A 267 -9.58 11.06 -4.53
CA MET A 267 -8.47 10.13 -4.69
C MET A 267 -8.91 8.68 -4.47
N ILE A 268 -9.67 8.39 -3.42
CA ILE A 268 -10.17 7.03 -3.14
C ILE A 268 -11.05 6.54 -4.30
N LYS A 269 -11.99 7.37 -4.77
CA LYS A 269 -12.85 7.02 -5.92
C LYS A 269 -12.03 6.78 -7.19
N TYR A 270 -11.06 7.64 -7.48
CA TYR A 270 -10.17 7.50 -8.63
C TYR A 270 -9.40 6.16 -8.60
N ILE A 271 -8.82 5.81 -7.45
CA ILE A 271 -8.10 4.56 -7.27
C ILE A 271 -9.03 3.36 -7.50
N ILE A 272 -10.22 3.36 -6.91
CA ILE A 272 -11.19 2.27 -7.05
C ILE A 272 -11.61 2.10 -8.52
N HIS A 273 -11.99 3.16 -9.21
CA HIS A 273 -12.34 3.12 -10.63
C HIS A 273 -11.18 2.62 -11.49
N HIS A 274 -9.95 3.07 -11.21
CA HIS A 274 -8.75 2.62 -11.93
C HIS A 274 -8.54 1.12 -11.77
N VAL A 275 -8.65 0.58 -10.55
CA VAL A 275 -8.43 -0.84 -10.27
C VAL A 275 -9.56 -1.70 -10.83
N LEU A 276 -10.82 -1.28 -10.71
CA LEU A 276 -11.97 -1.97 -11.32
C LEU A 276 -11.79 -2.12 -12.84
N LYS A 277 -11.26 -1.08 -13.50
CA LYS A 277 -11.02 -1.08 -14.95
C LYS A 277 -9.81 -1.91 -15.36
N ASN A 278 -8.67 -1.79 -14.65
CA ASN A 278 -7.37 -2.29 -15.10
C ASN A 278 -6.96 -3.63 -14.46
N CYS A 279 -7.59 -4.02 -13.33
CA CYS A 279 -7.26 -5.24 -12.58
C CYS A 279 -8.44 -6.22 -12.48
N ALA A 280 -9.32 -6.25 -13.47
CA ALA A 280 -10.56 -7.05 -13.42
C ALA A 280 -10.30 -8.54 -13.11
N GLN A 281 -9.26 -9.13 -13.69
CA GLN A 281 -8.93 -10.55 -13.50
C GLN A 281 -8.42 -10.85 -12.08
N GLU A 282 -7.58 -9.97 -11.55
CA GLU A 282 -7.07 -10.03 -10.19
C GLU A 282 -8.21 -9.85 -9.17
N LEU A 283 -9.11 -8.90 -9.42
CA LEU A 283 -10.28 -8.66 -8.56
C LEU A 283 -11.27 -9.83 -8.58
N GLU A 284 -11.53 -10.44 -9.75
CA GLU A 284 -12.33 -11.67 -9.84
C GLU A 284 -11.70 -12.81 -9.02
N PHE A 285 -10.37 -12.94 -9.09
CA PHE A 285 -9.64 -13.92 -8.27
C PHE A 285 -9.81 -13.65 -6.77
N PHE A 286 -9.64 -12.41 -6.32
CA PHE A 286 -9.83 -12.06 -4.91
C PHE A 286 -11.27 -12.26 -4.46
N ASN A 287 -12.24 -11.83 -5.27
CA ASN A 287 -13.67 -12.01 -4.96
C ASN A 287 -14.05 -13.48 -4.82
N LYS A 288 -13.42 -14.35 -5.60
CA LYS A 288 -13.70 -15.79 -5.55
C LYS A 288 -12.99 -16.52 -4.40
N PHE A 289 -11.76 -16.15 -4.07
CA PHE A 289 -10.87 -16.96 -3.23
C PHE A 289 -10.44 -16.28 -1.91
N VAL A 290 -10.65 -14.97 -1.77
CA VAL A 290 -10.22 -14.19 -0.60
C VAL A 290 -11.41 -13.58 0.13
N ASP A 291 -12.20 -12.75 -0.55
CA ASP A 291 -13.36 -12.03 0.02
C ASP A 291 -14.50 -11.99 -0.99
N GLN A 292 -15.52 -12.80 -0.80
CA GLN A 292 -16.65 -12.96 -1.73
C GLN A 292 -17.53 -11.70 -1.86
N THR A 293 -17.37 -10.72 -0.98
CA THR A 293 -18.11 -9.44 -1.00
C THR A 293 -17.31 -8.31 -1.65
N LEU A 294 -16.07 -8.57 -2.06
CA LEU A 294 -15.11 -7.56 -2.49
C LEU A 294 -15.64 -6.69 -3.64
N LEU A 295 -16.10 -7.31 -4.73
CA LEU A 295 -16.56 -6.58 -5.91
C LEU A 295 -17.82 -5.76 -5.63
N GLU A 296 -18.77 -6.30 -4.85
CA GLU A 296 -19.97 -5.58 -4.44
C GLU A 296 -19.59 -4.34 -3.62
N ARG A 297 -18.71 -4.53 -2.61
CA ARG A 297 -18.22 -3.43 -1.77
C ARG A 297 -17.51 -2.34 -2.56
N LEU A 298 -16.60 -2.69 -3.49
CA LEU A 298 -15.87 -1.73 -4.29
C LEU A 298 -16.77 -0.96 -5.25
N ASN A 299 -17.72 -1.62 -5.92
CA ASN A 299 -18.69 -0.94 -6.79
C ASN A 299 -19.60 0.00 -6.00
N THR A 300 -20.11 -0.44 -4.85
CA THR A 300 -20.93 0.40 -3.98
C THR A 300 -20.17 1.64 -3.53
N LEU A 301 -18.89 1.50 -3.16
CA LEU A 301 -18.07 2.63 -2.73
C LEU A 301 -17.77 3.60 -3.87
N ALA A 302 -17.48 3.08 -5.07
CA ALA A 302 -17.19 3.90 -6.26
C ALA A 302 -18.32 4.88 -6.59
N ASP A 303 -19.57 4.48 -6.35
CA ASP A 303 -20.77 5.26 -6.66
C ASP A 303 -21.33 6.02 -5.44
N SER A 304 -20.77 5.80 -4.24
CA SER A 304 -21.28 6.43 -3.01
C SER A 304 -20.78 7.85 -2.80
N ASP A 305 -21.50 8.59 -1.96
CA ASP A 305 -21.03 9.79 -1.27
C ASP A 305 -20.65 9.44 0.17
N TYR A 306 -19.95 10.35 0.83
CA TYR A 306 -19.60 10.21 2.25
C TYR A 306 -20.56 10.96 3.16
N VAL A 307 -20.57 10.59 4.44
CA VAL A 307 -21.20 11.34 5.53
C VAL A 307 -20.12 12.08 6.31
N LYS A 308 -20.41 13.30 6.77
CA LYS A 308 -19.57 14.07 7.68
C LYS A 308 -20.24 14.13 9.06
N VAL A 309 -19.49 13.79 10.12
CA VAL A 309 -19.94 13.79 11.51
C VAL A 309 -18.81 14.29 12.41
N THR A 310 -19.15 15.08 13.44
CA THR A 310 -18.13 15.48 14.42
C THR A 310 -17.77 14.32 15.34
N TYR A 311 -16.58 14.33 15.91
CA TYR A 311 -16.15 13.34 16.91
C TYR A 311 -17.13 13.28 18.09
N THR A 312 -17.62 14.43 18.55
CA THR A 312 -18.58 14.52 19.66
C THR A 312 -19.88 13.79 19.29
N GLU A 313 -20.44 14.03 18.12
CA GLU A 313 -21.64 13.34 17.63
C GLU A 313 -21.38 11.84 17.44
N ALA A 314 -20.20 11.46 16.91
CA ALA A 314 -19.83 10.05 16.75
C ALA A 314 -19.76 9.31 18.09
N VAL A 315 -19.16 9.92 19.13
CA VAL A 315 -19.13 9.36 20.49
C VAL A 315 -20.55 9.24 21.06
N ASP A 316 -21.40 10.24 20.87
CA ASP A 316 -22.79 10.21 21.31
C ASP A 316 -23.60 9.09 20.63
N LEU A 317 -23.40 8.89 19.31
CA LEU A 317 -24.05 7.80 18.57
C LEU A 317 -23.60 6.42 19.07
N LEU A 318 -22.30 6.25 19.30
CA LEU A 318 -21.75 5.02 19.86
C LEU A 318 -22.28 4.73 21.26
N LYS A 319 -22.33 5.72 22.15
CA LYS A 319 -22.91 5.56 23.50
C LYS A 319 -24.41 5.21 23.50
N LYS A 320 -25.17 5.75 22.56
CA LYS A 320 -26.61 5.50 22.41
C LYS A 320 -26.93 4.20 21.68
N SER A 321 -25.92 3.52 21.11
CA SER A 321 -26.12 2.29 20.32
C SER A 321 -26.67 1.10 21.11
N GLY A 322 -26.41 1.06 22.42
CA GLY A 322 -26.68 -0.11 23.26
C GLY A 322 -25.72 -1.28 23.09
N GLU A 323 -24.71 -1.15 22.20
CA GLU A 323 -23.72 -2.18 21.99
C GLU A 323 -22.68 -2.23 23.10
N THR A 324 -22.14 -3.41 23.35
CA THR A 324 -21.04 -3.63 24.29
C THR A 324 -19.74 -3.73 23.53
N PHE A 325 -18.99 -2.64 23.45
CA PHE A 325 -17.68 -2.60 22.84
C PHE A 325 -16.61 -3.19 23.77
N LYS A 326 -15.57 -3.78 23.19
CA LYS A 326 -14.40 -4.27 23.94
C LYS A 326 -13.66 -3.13 24.63
N TYR A 327 -13.60 -1.98 23.98
CA TYR A 327 -12.99 -0.76 24.49
C TYR A 327 -14.10 0.25 24.82
N PRO A 328 -14.14 0.78 26.05
CA PRO A 328 -15.15 1.78 26.42
C PRO A 328 -15.07 3.04 25.57
N VAL A 329 -16.22 3.58 25.19
CA VAL A 329 -16.33 4.85 24.46
C VAL A 329 -16.62 5.97 25.43
N ASP A 330 -15.70 6.95 25.46
CA ASP A 330 -15.93 8.21 26.17
C ASP A 330 -15.32 9.38 25.40
N TRP A 331 -15.77 10.61 25.68
CA TRP A 331 -15.21 11.78 25.02
C TRP A 331 -13.73 11.95 25.43
N GLY A 332 -12.85 12.16 24.44
CA GLY A 332 -11.42 12.24 24.67
C GLY A 332 -10.65 10.91 24.50
N CYS A 333 -11.33 9.78 24.23
CA CYS A 333 -10.66 8.52 23.91
C CYS A 333 -10.38 8.39 22.40
N ASP A 334 -9.31 7.63 22.04
CA ASP A 334 -9.11 7.23 20.67
C ASP A 334 -10.19 6.24 20.24
N LEU A 335 -10.84 6.51 19.08
CA LEU A 335 -11.75 5.56 18.48
C LEU A 335 -11.00 4.33 18.02
N GLN A 336 -11.47 3.16 18.43
CA GLN A 336 -10.89 1.89 18.03
C GLN A 336 -11.59 1.36 16.77
N THR A 337 -10.96 0.46 16.04
CA THR A 337 -11.52 -0.11 14.80
C THR A 337 -12.95 -0.64 14.96
N GLU A 338 -13.32 -1.18 16.11
CA GLU A 338 -14.69 -1.64 16.36
C GLU A 338 -15.69 -0.48 16.37
N HIS A 339 -15.33 0.68 16.91
CA HIS A 339 -16.12 1.90 16.91
C HIS A 339 -16.29 2.46 15.49
N GLU A 340 -15.18 2.56 14.77
CA GLU A 340 -15.13 3.07 13.38
C GLU A 340 -15.97 2.21 12.43
N ARG A 341 -15.87 0.90 12.56
CA ARG A 341 -16.66 -0.04 11.77
C ARG A 341 -18.13 0.02 12.14
N TYR A 342 -18.46 0.16 13.41
CA TYR A 342 -19.84 0.31 13.85
C TYR A 342 -20.49 1.56 13.22
N LEU A 343 -19.78 2.70 13.22
CA LEU A 343 -20.24 3.92 12.56
C LEU A 343 -20.52 3.70 11.07
N THR A 344 -19.56 3.09 10.35
CA THR A 344 -19.67 2.92 8.90
C THR A 344 -20.64 1.82 8.48
N GLU A 345 -20.75 0.72 9.25
CA GLU A 345 -21.52 -0.48 8.87
C GLU A 345 -22.93 -0.49 9.45
N HIS A 346 -23.13 0.03 10.66
CA HIS A 346 -24.40 -0.06 11.37
C HIS A 346 -25.15 1.27 11.52
N VAL A 347 -24.41 2.38 11.69
CA VAL A 347 -25.05 3.70 11.85
C VAL A 347 -25.38 4.33 10.51
N PHE A 348 -24.37 4.47 9.63
CA PHE A 348 -24.53 5.24 8.39
C PHE A 348 -24.66 4.36 7.13
N GLY A 349 -24.14 3.14 7.12
CA GLY A 349 -24.10 2.27 5.94
C GLY A 349 -23.26 2.84 4.79
N LYS A 350 -22.34 3.78 5.06
CA LYS A 350 -21.58 4.57 4.10
C LYS A 350 -20.20 4.93 4.65
N PRO A 351 -19.25 5.39 3.80
CA PRO A 351 -18.04 6.06 4.27
C PRO A 351 -18.34 7.29 5.12
N VAL A 352 -17.54 7.50 6.16
CA VAL A 352 -17.76 8.56 7.14
C VAL A 352 -16.47 9.34 7.34
N PHE A 353 -16.52 10.66 7.19
CA PHE A 353 -15.52 11.53 7.76
C PHE A 353 -15.91 11.89 9.20
N VAL A 354 -15.08 11.48 10.15
CA VAL A 354 -15.15 11.98 11.52
C VAL A 354 -14.22 13.17 11.64
N ILE A 355 -14.72 14.30 12.11
CA ILE A 355 -13.99 15.56 12.19
C ILE A 355 -14.01 16.15 13.59
N ASP A 356 -13.20 17.18 13.83
CA ASP A 356 -13.19 17.98 15.08
C ASP A 356 -12.90 17.13 16.31
N TYR A 357 -11.76 16.47 16.30
CA TYR A 357 -11.29 15.63 17.42
C TYR A 357 -10.79 16.46 18.60
N PRO A 358 -10.85 15.93 19.84
CA PRO A 358 -10.21 16.55 21.00
C PRO A 358 -8.73 16.82 20.76
N LYS A 359 -8.27 18.01 21.14
CA LYS A 359 -6.88 18.44 20.92
C LYS A 359 -5.85 17.58 21.66
N GLU A 360 -6.23 16.94 22.75
CA GLU A 360 -5.37 16.14 23.62
C GLU A 360 -4.93 14.83 22.98
N ILE A 361 -5.70 14.32 22.01
CA ILE A 361 -5.42 13.05 21.31
C ILE A 361 -4.93 13.25 19.87
N LYS A 362 -4.63 14.48 19.47
CA LYS A 362 -4.18 14.82 18.12
C LYS A 362 -2.90 15.66 18.16
N SER A 363 -2.13 15.62 17.08
CA SER A 363 -0.81 16.24 16.98
C SER A 363 -0.83 17.76 17.06
N PHE A 364 0.30 18.34 17.46
CA PHE A 364 0.48 19.78 17.74
C PHE A 364 0.24 20.68 16.52
N TYR A 365 0.47 20.20 15.32
CA TYR A 365 0.36 20.96 14.07
C TYR A 365 -1.06 21.12 13.54
N MET A 366 -2.03 20.45 14.13
CA MET A 366 -3.43 20.52 13.69
C MET A 366 -4.07 21.82 14.18
N ARG A 367 -4.82 22.47 13.30
CA ARG A 367 -5.46 23.77 13.56
C ARG A 367 -6.44 23.67 14.74
N LEU A 368 -6.21 24.46 15.77
CA LEU A 368 -7.12 24.58 16.92
C LEU A 368 -8.41 25.27 16.50
N ASN A 369 -9.56 24.65 16.75
CA ASN A 369 -10.87 25.22 16.50
C ASN A 369 -11.19 26.38 17.48
N ASP A 370 -12.16 27.18 17.14
CA ASP A 370 -12.51 28.38 17.92
C ASP A 370 -13.11 28.04 19.31
N ASP A 371 -13.51 26.80 19.54
CA ASP A 371 -13.95 26.30 20.84
C ASP A 371 -12.79 26.09 21.85
N GLY A 372 -11.54 26.13 21.36
CA GLY A 372 -10.32 25.91 22.15
C GLY A 372 -10.15 24.49 22.70
N LYS A 373 -10.99 23.55 22.31
CA LYS A 373 -11.03 22.15 22.80
C LYS A 373 -10.78 21.13 21.70
N THR A 374 -11.20 21.42 20.48
CA THR A 374 -11.08 20.51 19.34
C THR A 374 -10.12 21.07 18.31
N VAL A 375 -9.64 20.19 17.43
CA VAL A 375 -8.79 20.54 16.28
C VAL A 375 -9.47 20.13 14.98
N ALA A 376 -9.20 20.85 13.90
CA ALA A 376 -9.71 20.58 12.57
C ALA A 376 -9.03 19.34 11.95
N ALA A 377 -9.13 18.22 12.64
CA ALA A 377 -8.71 16.90 12.18
C ALA A 377 -9.83 16.23 11.37
N MET A 378 -9.45 15.29 10.52
CA MET A 378 -10.38 14.41 9.81
C MET A 378 -9.83 13.00 9.74
N ASP A 379 -10.66 12.00 9.98
CA ASP A 379 -10.37 10.60 9.68
C ASP A 379 -11.45 10.06 8.74
N LEU A 380 -11.05 9.53 7.57
CA LEU A 380 -11.96 8.85 6.66
C LEU A 380 -12.08 7.38 7.05
N LEU A 381 -13.27 7.00 7.45
CA LEU A 381 -13.63 5.64 7.81
C LEU A 381 -14.37 4.97 6.65
N VAL A 382 -14.02 3.73 6.35
CA VAL A 382 -14.71 2.92 5.32
C VAL A 382 -15.19 1.58 5.88
N PRO A 383 -16.31 1.03 5.37
CA PRO A 383 -16.81 -0.27 5.80
C PRO A 383 -15.77 -1.37 5.61
N GLY A 384 -15.69 -2.30 6.57
CA GLY A 384 -14.77 -3.45 6.54
C GLY A 384 -13.37 -3.18 7.10
N VAL A 385 -12.92 -1.92 7.13
CA VAL A 385 -11.55 -1.56 7.56
C VAL A 385 -11.54 -0.60 8.75
N GLY A 386 -12.43 0.39 8.79
CA GLY A 386 -12.35 1.54 9.67
C GLY A 386 -11.53 2.66 9.03
N GLU A 387 -10.69 3.34 9.79
CA GLU A 387 -9.86 4.45 9.30
C GLU A 387 -8.92 4.00 8.18
N ILE A 388 -8.97 4.73 7.04
CA ILE A 388 -8.10 4.53 5.88
C ILE A 388 -7.23 5.76 5.58
N ILE A 389 -7.72 6.95 5.89
CA ILE A 389 -7.03 8.23 5.77
C ILE A 389 -7.18 9.00 7.07
N GLY A 390 -6.10 9.58 7.57
CA GLY A 390 -6.09 10.57 8.63
C GLY A 390 -5.49 11.88 8.12
N GLY A 391 -6.04 13.02 8.53
CA GLY A 391 -5.54 14.32 8.08
C GLY A 391 -6.05 15.49 8.92
N SER A 392 -5.68 16.69 8.51
CA SER A 392 -6.15 17.92 9.17
C SER A 392 -5.94 19.17 8.31
N GLN A 393 -6.64 20.23 8.63
CA GLN A 393 -6.13 21.58 8.39
C GLN A 393 -4.95 21.82 9.34
N ARG A 394 -3.91 22.49 8.84
CA ARG A 394 -2.68 22.76 9.59
C ARG A 394 -2.80 24.08 10.35
N GLU A 395 -2.11 24.20 11.49
CA GLU A 395 -2.11 25.45 12.26
C GLU A 395 -1.23 26.50 11.57
N GLU A 396 -1.84 27.54 11.04
CA GLU A 396 -1.18 28.65 10.37
C GLU A 396 -0.85 29.81 11.30
N ARG A 397 -1.51 29.88 12.46
CA ARG A 397 -1.33 30.95 13.44
C ARG A 397 -0.12 30.69 14.33
N LEU A 398 0.89 31.54 14.23
CA LEU A 398 2.18 31.33 14.89
C LEU A 398 2.06 31.20 16.42
N ASP A 399 1.30 32.09 17.05
CA ASP A 399 1.10 32.11 18.49
C ASP A 399 0.43 30.85 19.02
N ILE A 400 -0.60 30.39 18.34
CA ILE A 400 -1.31 29.14 18.67
C ILE A 400 -0.41 27.91 18.45
N LEU A 401 0.35 27.87 17.35
CA LEU A 401 1.29 26.79 17.10
C LEU A 401 2.32 26.65 18.23
N LEU A 402 2.92 27.79 18.68
CA LEU A 402 3.89 27.81 19.77
C LEU A 402 3.27 27.34 21.10
N GLU A 403 2.03 27.73 21.38
CA GLU A 403 1.31 27.28 22.57
C GLU A 403 1.06 25.75 22.51
N ARG A 404 0.60 25.23 21.36
CA ARG A 404 0.40 23.80 21.15
C ARG A 404 1.70 23.02 21.30
N MET A 405 2.81 23.49 20.72
CA MET A 405 4.14 22.88 20.89
C MET A 405 4.54 22.80 22.36
N LYS A 406 4.28 23.86 23.13
CA LYS A 406 4.56 23.90 24.58
C LYS A 406 3.69 22.90 25.34
N GLU A 407 2.39 22.81 25.03
CA GLU A 407 1.49 21.81 25.62
C GLU A 407 1.97 20.37 25.35
N CYS A 408 2.52 20.11 24.16
CA CYS A 408 3.08 18.82 23.75
C CYS A 408 4.54 18.60 24.20
N HIS A 409 5.12 19.51 25.00
CA HIS A 409 6.51 19.44 25.50
C HIS A 409 7.59 19.39 24.40
N LEU A 410 7.31 19.98 23.23
CA LEU A 410 8.24 20.06 22.11
C LEU A 410 9.17 21.28 22.26
N ARG A 411 10.42 21.13 21.83
CA ARG A 411 11.41 22.20 21.88
C ARG A 411 11.39 22.99 20.57
N GLU A 412 11.26 24.28 20.63
CA GLU A 412 11.22 25.16 19.45
C GLU A 412 12.51 25.05 18.61
N GLU A 413 13.67 24.78 19.22
CA GLU A 413 14.94 24.65 18.53
C GLU A 413 14.99 23.47 17.56
N ASP A 414 14.21 22.42 17.80
CA ASP A 414 14.15 21.24 16.93
C ASP A 414 13.25 21.49 15.71
N TYR A 415 12.37 22.49 15.77
CA TYR A 415 11.37 22.83 14.75
C TYR A 415 11.48 24.28 14.24
N TRP A 416 12.62 24.96 14.46
CA TRP A 416 12.80 26.38 14.12
C TRP A 416 12.43 26.71 12.66
N TRP A 417 12.76 25.83 11.74
CA TRP A 417 12.47 25.98 10.30
C TRP A 417 10.98 25.86 10.02
N TYR A 418 10.27 24.96 10.69
CA TYR A 418 8.83 24.77 10.61
C TYR A 418 8.05 25.95 11.19
N ILE A 419 8.51 26.47 12.33
CA ILE A 419 7.99 27.71 12.94
C ILE A 419 8.15 28.89 11.98
N ASN A 420 9.31 29.00 11.30
CA ASN A 420 9.58 30.08 10.36
C ASN A 420 8.65 30.09 9.14
N LEU A 421 8.06 28.98 8.74
CA LEU A 421 7.03 28.95 7.69
C LEU A 421 5.84 29.86 8.02
N ARG A 422 5.48 29.99 9.31
CA ARG A 422 4.39 30.86 9.76
C ARG A 422 4.79 32.35 9.79
N LYS A 423 6.09 32.61 9.82
CA LYS A 423 6.62 33.99 9.80
C LYS A 423 6.82 34.55 8.40
N TYR A 424 7.08 33.67 7.41
CA TYR A 424 7.50 34.07 6.07
C TYR A 424 6.39 33.78 5.02
N GLY A 425 5.20 34.31 5.26
CA GLY A 425 4.09 34.19 4.31
C GLY A 425 3.32 32.86 4.43
N GLY A 426 3.22 32.33 5.65
CA GLY A 426 2.36 31.17 5.93
C GLY A 426 0.90 31.46 5.61
N THR A 427 0.20 30.48 5.09
CA THR A 427 -1.21 30.56 4.74
C THR A 427 -1.98 29.37 5.28
N LYS A 428 -3.31 29.46 5.25
CA LYS A 428 -4.21 28.34 5.46
C LYS A 428 -3.80 27.18 4.52
N HIS A 429 -3.59 25.99 5.06
CA HIS A 429 -3.24 24.81 4.30
C HIS A 429 -3.70 23.55 5.01
N ALA A 430 -3.82 22.46 4.28
CA ALA A 430 -4.34 21.21 4.77
C ALA A 430 -3.66 20.02 4.08
N GLY A 431 -3.70 18.86 4.71
CA GLY A 431 -3.16 17.64 4.14
C GLY A 431 -3.63 16.41 4.88
N TYR A 432 -3.33 15.25 4.30
CA TYR A 432 -3.69 13.97 4.89
C TYR A 432 -2.65 12.89 4.62
N GLY A 433 -2.72 11.78 5.35
CA GLY A 433 -1.93 10.59 5.11
C GLY A 433 -2.81 9.39 4.74
N LEU A 434 -2.49 8.72 3.63
CA LEU A 434 -3.02 7.42 3.27
C LEU A 434 -1.92 6.37 3.39
N GLY A 435 -2.12 5.38 4.25
CA GLY A 435 -1.26 4.20 4.29
C GLY A 435 -1.43 3.35 3.02
N PHE A 436 -0.36 3.21 2.23
CA PHE A 436 -0.42 2.48 0.96
C PHE A 436 -0.81 1.02 1.14
N GLU A 437 -0.27 0.36 2.14
CA GLU A 437 -0.60 -1.02 2.46
C GLU A 437 -2.07 -1.17 2.86
N ARG A 438 -2.61 -0.18 3.58
CA ARG A 438 -4.00 -0.20 4.06
C ARG A 438 -4.98 -0.15 2.88
N ILE A 439 -4.72 0.71 1.88
CA ILE A 439 -5.55 0.73 0.67
C ILE A 439 -5.40 -0.56 -0.15
N ILE A 440 -4.20 -1.16 -0.24
CA ILE A 440 -4.03 -2.44 -0.94
C ILE A 440 -4.80 -3.56 -0.24
N MET A 441 -4.76 -3.64 1.09
CA MET A 441 -5.58 -4.59 1.86
C MET A 441 -7.07 -4.40 1.56
N TYR A 442 -7.54 -3.16 1.52
CA TYR A 442 -8.94 -2.83 1.22
C TYR A 442 -9.37 -3.28 -0.18
N LEU A 443 -8.53 -3.02 -1.20
CA LEU A 443 -8.79 -3.35 -2.60
C LEU A 443 -8.66 -4.84 -2.95
N THR A 444 -7.98 -5.63 -2.11
CA THR A 444 -7.73 -7.05 -2.36
C THR A 444 -8.49 -7.99 -1.42
N GLY A 445 -9.04 -7.47 -0.32
CA GLY A 445 -9.64 -8.27 0.75
C GLY A 445 -8.62 -9.03 1.60
N VAL A 446 -7.31 -8.82 1.37
CA VAL A 446 -6.25 -9.47 2.17
C VAL A 446 -6.21 -8.87 3.56
N SER A 447 -6.31 -9.71 4.59
CA SER A 447 -6.52 -9.30 5.97
C SER A 447 -5.24 -8.95 6.75
N ASN A 448 -4.05 -9.21 6.20
CA ASN A 448 -2.79 -9.01 6.90
C ASN A 448 -1.81 -8.18 6.10
N ILE A 449 -1.31 -7.10 6.69
CA ILE A 449 -0.37 -6.15 6.08
C ILE A 449 0.91 -6.83 5.55
N ARG A 450 1.36 -7.91 6.21
CA ARG A 450 2.53 -8.70 5.76
C ARG A 450 2.35 -9.31 4.38
N ASP A 451 1.11 -9.47 3.94
CA ASP A 451 0.76 -10.14 2.69
C ASP A 451 0.56 -9.15 1.51
N VAL A 452 0.65 -7.86 1.77
CA VAL A 452 0.61 -6.81 0.74
C VAL A 452 1.94 -6.06 0.59
N ILE A 453 2.94 -6.41 1.40
CA ILE A 453 4.32 -5.90 1.33
C ILE A 453 5.23 -7.00 0.73
N PRO A 454 6.09 -6.69 -0.26
CA PRO A 454 6.99 -7.69 -0.85
C PRO A 454 7.86 -8.41 0.17
N TYR A 455 8.55 -7.67 1.03
CA TYR A 455 9.41 -8.16 2.11
C TYR A 455 9.06 -7.40 3.40
N PRO A 456 8.09 -7.87 4.20
CA PRO A 456 7.59 -7.14 5.35
C PRO A 456 8.65 -7.04 6.46
N ARG A 457 8.77 -5.85 7.07
CA ARG A 457 9.54 -5.60 8.29
C ARG A 457 8.58 -5.52 9.46
N THR A 458 8.72 -6.39 10.42
CA THR A 458 7.86 -6.46 11.61
C THR A 458 8.70 -6.84 12.84
N VAL A 459 8.12 -6.71 14.02
CA VAL A 459 8.78 -7.13 15.26
C VAL A 459 9.34 -8.56 15.12
N GLY A 460 10.64 -8.72 15.38
CA GLY A 460 11.33 -10.01 15.29
C GLY A 460 11.56 -10.55 13.88
N ASN A 461 11.27 -9.78 12.83
CA ASN A 461 11.45 -10.21 11.43
C ASN A 461 12.03 -9.11 10.54
N ALA A 462 13.27 -9.33 10.11
CA ALA A 462 13.97 -8.56 9.09
C ALA A 462 14.70 -9.50 8.11
N GLU A 463 14.18 -10.70 7.90
CA GLU A 463 14.72 -11.69 6.97
C GLU A 463 14.64 -11.15 5.52
N TYR A 464 15.62 -11.42 4.70
CA TYR A 464 15.90 -10.94 3.34
C TYR A 464 16.46 -9.51 3.28
#